data_d34ac0dc432cd20d9a6d9bd97267fef9
#
_entry.id   d34ac0dc432cd20d9a6d9bd97267fef9
#
_cell.length_a   1.000
_cell.length_b   1.000
_cell.length_c   1.000
_cell.angle_alpha   90.00
_cell.angle_beta   90.00
_cell.angle_gamma   90.00
#
_symmetry.space_group_name_H-M   'P 1'
#
loop_
_entity.id
_entity.type
_entity.pdbx_description
1 polymer ?
#
loop_
_entity_poly.entity_id
_entity_poly.type
_entity_poly.pdbx_seq_one_letter_code
_entity_poly.pdbx_strand_id
1 'polypeptide(L)'
;MDIYEKMKELGVELPAAPAKGGLYSSCKKFGGNLFYVSGCGPVIDGPVTGRLGKEVTVEQGQVYARACMLNVLAALEKAVGDLRRVKSAVKITTFVQSADDFHEQPAVANGGTQHLLELWGE
;
A
#
# COMPACT_ATOMS: atom_id res chain seq x y z
N MET A 1 7.94 -20.44 -5.39
CA MET A 1 8.44 -19.10 -5.75
C MET A 1 8.26 -18.18 -4.56
N ASP A 2 9.33 -17.56 -4.10
CA ASP A 2 9.22 -16.64 -2.97
C ASP A 2 8.71 -15.26 -3.41
N ILE A 3 8.49 -14.38 -2.45
CA ILE A 3 7.89 -13.08 -2.67
C ILE A 3 8.72 -12.20 -3.61
N TYR A 4 10.05 -12.26 -3.51
CA TYR A 4 10.94 -11.44 -4.34
C TYR A 4 10.98 -11.94 -5.78
N GLU A 5 10.91 -13.24 -5.97
CA GLU A 5 10.81 -13.84 -7.30
C GLU A 5 9.49 -13.46 -7.97
N LYS A 6 8.39 -13.49 -7.21
CA LYS A 6 7.08 -13.05 -7.70
C LYS A 6 7.09 -11.58 -8.09
N MET A 7 7.69 -10.73 -7.26
CA MET A 7 7.84 -9.30 -7.57
C MET A 7 8.59 -9.09 -8.87
N LYS A 8 9.69 -9.80 -9.06
CA LYS A 8 10.48 -9.70 -10.28
C LYS A 8 9.68 -10.13 -11.50
N GLU A 9 8.97 -11.24 -11.40
CA GLU A 9 8.13 -11.75 -12.49
C GLU A 9 7.02 -10.77 -12.85
N LEU A 10 6.42 -10.12 -11.87
CA LEU A 10 5.35 -9.13 -12.06
C LEU A 10 5.86 -7.75 -12.44
N GLY A 11 7.17 -7.54 -12.46
CA GLY A 11 7.76 -6.23 -12.73
C GLY A 11 7.53 -5.21 -11.62
N VAL A 12 7.35 -5.69 -10.39
CA VAL A 12 7.11 -4.84 -9.22
C VAL A 12 8.43 -4.52 -8.54
N GLU A 13 8.73 -3.23 -8.39
CA GLU A 13 9.89 -2.75 -7.65
C GLU A 13 9.40 -1.94 -6.45
N LEU A 14 9.96 -2.21 -5.28
CA LEU A 14 9.65 -1.43 -4.10
C LEU A 14 10.40 -0.09 -4.14
N PRO A 15 9.73 1.00 -3.78
CA PRO A 15 10.42 2.28 -3.58
C PRO A 15 11.27 2.23 -2.31
N ALA A 16 12.09 3.24 -2.09
CA ALA A 16 12.73 3.42 -0.80
C ALA A 16 11.65 3.59 0.27
N ALA A 17 11.87 3.07 1.48
CA ALA A 17 10.92 3.21 2.57
C ALA A 17 10.66 4.70 2.82
N PRO A 18 9.37 5.12 2.86
CA PRO A 18 9.04 6.53 3.02
C PRO A 18 9.46 7.05 4.39
N ALA A 19 9.85 8.32 4.45
CA ALA A 19 10.09 9.00 5.72
C ALA A 19 8.77 9.19 6.45
N LYS A 20 8.83 9.21 7.79
CA LYS A 20 7.64 9.46 8.60
C LYS A 20 7.14 10.89 8.36
N GLY A 21 5.83 11.04 8.21
CA GLY A 21 5.19 12.34 8.08
C GLY A 21 4.91 13.03 9.39
N GLY A 22 5.29 12.45 10.55
CA GLY A 22 5.00 13.00 11.86
C GLY A 22 5.65 12.19 12.98
N LEU A 23 5.18 12.41 14.19
CA LEU A 23 5.70 11.78 15.41
C LEU A 23 5.02 10.41 15.64
N TYR A 24 5.40 9.40 14.86
CA TYR A 24 4.87 8.05 14.99
C TYR A 24 5.88 7.02 14.49
N SER A 25 5.64 5.76 14.78
CA SER A 25 6.42 4.65 14.23
C SER A 25 5.85 4.22 12.89
N SER A 26 6.69 4.00 11.90
CA SER A 26 6.24 3.51 10.58
C SER A 26 5.68 2.10 10.65
N CYS A 27 6.19 1.28 11.57
CA CYS A 27 5.76 -0.10 11.75
C CYS A 27 5.99 -0.49 13.20
N LYS A 28 5.03 -1.19 13.81
CA LYS A 28 5.11 -1.63 15.21
C LYS A 28 4.73 -3.10 15.34
N LYS A 29 5.63 -3.87 15.95
CA LYS A 29 5.35 -5.26 16.31
C LYS A 29 4.50 -5.32 17.57
N PHE A 30 3.56 -6.26 17.61
CA PHE A 30 2.76 -6.53 18.79
C PHE A 30 2.30 -8.00 18.79
N GLY A 31 1.88 -8.50 19.96
CA GLY A 31 1.27 -9.82 20.08
C GLY A 31 2.12 -10.99 19.55
N GLY A 32 3.43 -10.90 19.55
CA GLY A 32 4.32 -11.97 19.09
C GLY A 32 4.67 -11.87 17.61
N ASN A 33 3.73 -12.17 16.71
CA ASN A 33 3.99 -12.25 15.27
C ASN A 33 3.14 -11.29 14.43
N LEU A 34 2.63 -10.24 15.03
CA LEU A 34 1.78 -9.28 14.35
C LEU A 34 2.48 -7.92 14.21
N PHE A 35 2.14 -7.20 13.15
CA PHE A 35 2.65 -5.85 12.91
C PHE A 35 1.52 -4.93 12.48
N TYR A 36 1.51 -3.72 13.04
CA TYR A 36 0.78 -2.61 12.46
C TYR A 36 1.72 -1.77 11.61
N VAL A 37 1.27 -1.40 10.42
CA VAL A 37 1.98 -0.46 9.56
C VAL A 37 1.19 0.84 9.54
N SER A 38 1.85 1.94 9.80
CA SER A 38 1.25 3.28 9.74
C SER A 38 0.86 3.63 8.30
N GLY A 39 -0.09 4.54 8.17
CA GLY A 39 -0.59 4.95 6.86
C GLY A 39 0.49 5.53 5.96
N CYS A 40 0.44 5.14 4.69
CA CYS A 40 1.31 5.68 3.65
C CYS A 40 0.46 6.33 2.57
N GLY A 41 0.92 7.47 2.08
CA GLY A 41 0.26 8.17 0.99
C GLY A 41 0.80 7.79 -0.37
N PRO A 42 0.12 8.22 -1.44
CA PRO A 42 0.60 8.04 -2.80
C PRO A 42 1.62 9.13 -3.13
N VAL A 43 2.86 8.74 -3.34
CA VAL A 43 3.90 9.66 -3.82
C VAL A 43 4.40 9.11 -5.15
N ILE A 44 4.13 9.86 -6.23
CA ILE A 44 4.54 9.51 -7.59
C ILE A 44 5.14 10.78 -8.18
N ASP A 45 6.46 10.84 -8.25
CA ASP A 45 7.17 12.05 -8.71
C ASP A 45 6.75 13.32 -7.96
N GLY A 46 6.41 13.17 -6.68
CA GLY A 46 5.95 14.24 -5.81
C GLY A 46 4.58 13.93 -5.19
N PRO A 47 4.05 14.84 -4.35
CA PRO A 47 2.76 14.63 -3.71
C PRO A 47 1.62 14.62 -4.73
N VAL A 48 0.62 13.80 -4.46
CA VAL A 48 -0.58 13.66 -5.28
C VAL A 48 -1.76 14.28 -4.53
N THR A 49 -2.54 15.09 -5.23
CA THR A 49 -3.71 15.77 -4.67
C THR A 49 -4.94 15.55 -5.56
N GLY A 50 -6.12 15.85 -5.03
CA GLY A 50 -7.38 15.74 -5.74
C GLY A 50 -8.35 14.77 -5.08
N ARG A 51 -9.59 14.81 -5.55
CA ARG A 51 -10.68 13.97 -5.04
C ARG A 51 -11.15 13.00 -6.11
N LEU A 52 -11.42 11.77 -5.71
CA LEU A 52 -12.04 10.78 -6.57
C LEU A 52 -13.43 11.26 -7.00
N GLY A 53 -13.72 11.11 -8.29
CA GLY A 53 -14.98 11.57 -8.86
C GLY A 53 -15.01 13.05 -9.20
N LYS A 54 -13.91 13.76 -8.98
CA LYS A 54 -13.75 15.17 -9.35
C LYS A 54 -12.50 15.34 -10.20
N GLU A 55 -11.34 15.66 -9.60
CA GLU A 55 -10.08 15.80 -10.34
C GLU A 55 -9.45 14.46 -10.68
N VAL A 56 -9.80 13.39 -9.94
CA VAL A 56 -9.18 12.08 -10.04
C VAL A 56 -10.20 11.03 -10.50
N THR A 57 -9.87 10.29 -11.55
CA THR A 57 -10.69 9.17 -12.05
C THR A 57 -10.46 7.92 -11.21
N VAL A 58 -11.36 6.92 -11.34
CA VAL A 58 -11.20 5.62 -10.66
C VAL A 58 -9.86 4.98 -11.06
N GLU A 59 -9.50 4.99 -12.33
CA GLU A 59 -8.26 4.41 -12.82
C GLU A 59 -7.02 5.09 -12.24
N GLN A 60 -7.04 6.42 -12.15
CA GLN A 60 -5.97 7.17 -11.48
C GLN A 60 -5.91 6.85 -10.00
N GLY A 61 -7.07 6.74 -9.36
CA GLY A 61 -7.17 6.37 -7.95
C GLY A 61 -6.59 4.99 -7.67
N GLN A 62 -6.79 4.04 -8.57
CA GLN A 62 -6.19 2.71 -8.46
C GLN A 62 -4.66 2.77 -8.54
N VAL A 63 -4.12 3.59 -9.43
CA VAL A 63 -2.66 3.82 -9.51
C VAL A 63 -2.14 4.40 -8.20
N TYR A 64 -2.87 5.35 -7.61
CA TYR A 64 -2.48 5.96 -6.34
C TYR A 64 -2.56 4.96 -5.18
N ALA A 65 -3.60 4.13 -5.13
CA ALA A 65 -3.73 3.08 -4.13
C ALA A 65 -2.60 2.05 -4.24
N ARG A 66 -2.20 1.73 -5.46
CA ARG A 66 -1.06 0.87 -5.73
C ARG A 66 0.24 1.46 -5.19
N ALA A 67 0.47 2.75 -5.44
CA ALA A 67 1.64 3.45 -4.92
C ALA A 67 1.66 3.47 -3.39
N CYS A 68 0.50 3.68 -2.74
CA CYS A 68 0.37 3.59 -1.30
C CYS A 68 0.79 2.20 -0.79
N MET A 69 0.33 1.15 -1.44
CA MET A 69 0.64 -0.23 -1.04
C MET A 69 2.13 -0.53 -1.21
N LEU A 70 2.76 -0.06 -2.28
CA LEU A 70 4.20 -0.24 -2.45
C LEU A 70 5.00 0.47 -1.36
N ASN A 71 4.55 1.64 -0.92
CA ASN A 71 5.15 2.35 0.21
C ASN A 71 4.95 1.58 1.53
N VAL A 72 3.77 0.99 1.74
CA VAL A 72 3.50 0.14 2.91
C VAL A 72 4.44 -1.07 2.93
N LEU A 73 4.60 -1.74 1.79
CA LEU A 73 5.49 -2.90 1.68
C LEU A 73 6.95 -2.52 1.90
N ALA A 74 7.38 -1.36 1.40
CA ALA A 74 8.73 -0.87 1.63
C ALA A 74 8.99 -0.56 3.11
N ALA A 75 8.02 0.06 3.79
CA ALA A 75 8.11 0.32 5.23
C ALA A 75 8.16 -0.98 6.03
N LEU A 76 7.34 -1.96 5.66
CA LEU A 76 7.31 -3.27 6.30
C LEU A 76 8.63 -4.02 6.10
N GLU A 77 9.16 -4.03 4.87
CA GLU A 77 10.44 -4.65 4.57
C GLU A 77 11.56 -4.07 5.43
N LYS A 78 11.60 -2.75 5.56
CA LYS A 78 12.60 -2.09 6.42
C LYS A 78 12.47 -2.52 7.88
N ALA A 79 11.25 -2.69 8.36
CA ALA A 79 11.00 -3.06 9.75
C ALA A 79 11.34 -4.53 10.05
N VAL A 80 10.98 -5.44 9.13
CA VAL A 80 11.20 -6.89 9.35
C VAL A 80 12.48 -7.41 8.74
N GLY A 81 13.11 -6.65 7.86
CA GLY A 81 14.37 -6.99 7.21
C GLY A 81 14.22 -7.78 5.91
N ASP A 82 13.21 -8.61 5.80
CA ASP A 82 13.00 -9.48 4.64
C ASP A 82 11.50 -9.82 4.53
N LEU A 83 10.88 -9.50 3.41
CA LEU A 83 9.45 -9.74 3.19
C LEU A 83 9.10 -11.24 3.14
N ARG A 84 10.08 -12.13 2.95
CA ARG A 84 9.83 -13.57 3.04
C ARG A 84 9.38 -14.01 4.43
N ARG A 85 9.63 -13.19 5.45
CA ARG A 85 9.17 -13.43 6.82
C ARG A 85 7.68 -13.15 7.01
N VAL A 86 7.05 -12.45 6.08
CA VAL A 86 5.62 -12.10 6.13
C VAL A 86 4.80 -13.26 5.56
N LYS A 87 3.84 -13.75 6.32
CA LYS A 87 2.99 -14.87 5.90
C LYS A 87 1.74 -14.41 5.18
N SER A 88 1.11 -13.35 5.67
CA SER A 88 -0.14 -12.85 5.09
C SER A 88 -0.47 -11.46 5.60
N ALA A 89 -1.34 -10.77 4.89
CA ALA A 89 -1.97 -9.55 5.35
C ALA A 89 -3.27 -9.92 6.09
N VAL A 90 -3.55 -9.25 7.20
CA VAL A 90 -4.75 -9.52 7.99
C VAL A 90 -5.84 -8.52 7.67
N LYS A 91 -5.50 -7.23 7.60
CA LYS A 91 -6.46 -6.17 7.37
C LYS A 91 -5.78 -4.97 6.73
N ILE A 92 -6.49 -4.37 5.79
CA ILE A 92 -6.09 -3.11 5.17
C ILE A 92 -7.24 -2.12 5.35
N THR A 93 -6.90 -0.89 5.71
CA THR A 93 -7.85 0.21 5.71
C THR A 93 -7.38 1.22 4.67
N THR A 94 -8.25 1.58 3.76
CA THR A 94 -7.96 2.54 2.70
C THR A 94 -8.88 3.74 2.85
N PHE A 95 -8.29 4.91 3.05
CA PHE A 95 -9.04 6.17 3.11
C PHE A 95 -9.01 6.81 1.72
N VAL A 96 -10.18 7.00 1.14
CA VAL A 96 -10.32 7.55 -0.21
C VAL A 96 -10.95 8.93 -0.11
N GLN A 97 -10.17 9.95 -0.46
CA GLN A 97 -10.68 11.31 -0.54
C GLN A 97 -11.57 11.43 -1.78
N SER A 98 -12.85 11.70 -1.58
CA SER A 98 -13.86 11.59 -2.64
C SER A 98 -14.76 12.82 -2.69
N ALA A 99 -15.34 13.08 -3.87
CA ALA A 99 -16.46 13.98 -4.01
C ALA A 99 -17.69 13.41 -3.28
N ASP A 100 -18.64 14.27 -2.94
CA ASP A 100 -19.80 13.88 -2.13
C ASP A 100 -20.67 12.81 -2.80
N ASP A 101 -20.69 12.77 -4.12
CA ASP A 101 -21.48 11.83 -4.91
C ASP A 101 -20.68 10.64 -5.43
N PHE A 102 -19.46 10.44 -4.94
CA PHE A 102 -18.62 9.32 -5.35
C PHE A 102 -18.84 8.12 -4.42
N HIS A 103 -19.07 6.94 -4.99
CA HIS A 103 -19.39 5.73 -4.24
C HIS A 103 -18.58 4.49 -4.63
N GLU A 104 -17.50 4.67 -5.41
CA GLU A 104 -16.68 3.55 -5.90
C GLU A 104 -15.37 3.39 -5.12
N GLN A 105 -15.38 3.71 -3.82
CA GLN A 105 -14.18 3.58 -2.98
C GLN A 105 -13.60 2.16 -2.98
N PRO A 106 -14.40 1.08 -2.92
CA PRO A 106 -13.84 -0.28 -2.99
C PRO A 106 -13.06 -0.55 -4.27
N ALA A 107 -13.55 -0.05 -5.40
CA ALA A 107 -12.85 -0.22 -6.68
C ALA A 107 -11.48 0.47 -6.67
N VAL A 108 -11.39 1.65 -6.06
CA VAL A 108 -10.12 2.38 -5.90
C VAL A 108 -9.17 1.59 -5.00
N ALA A 109 -9.65 1.09 -3.89
CA ALA A 109 -8.84 0.30 -2.94
C ALA A 109 -8.25 -0.95 -3.58
N ASN A 110 -8.96 -1.55 -4.54
CA ASN A 110 -8.49 -2.74 -5.26
C ASN A 110 -7.16 -2.53 -5.96
N GLY A 111 -6.81 -1.30 -6.31
CA GLY A 111 -5.51 -0.99 -6.91
C GLY A 111 -4.33 -1.41 -6.01
N GLY A 112 -4.48 -1.26 -4.70
CA GLY A 112 -3.48 -1.71 -3.74
C GLY A 112 -3.65 -3.16 -3.33
N THR A 113 -4.89 -3.59 -3.09
CA THR A 113 -5.20 -4.95 -2.63
C THR A 113 -4.76 -6.01 -3.63
N GLN A 114 -4.85 -5.71 -4.91
CA GLN A 114 -4.45 -6.64 -5.96
C GLN A 114 -3.00 -7.09 -5.82
N HIS A 115 -2.09 -6.21 -5.41
CA HIS A 115 -0.70 -6.60 -5.16
C HIS A 115 -0.59 -7.64 -4.06
N LEU A 116 -1.38 -7.52 -3.01
CA LEU A 116 -1.36 -8.49 -1.92
C LEU A 116 -1.85 -9.86 -2.38
N LEU A 117 -2.89 -9.88 -3.22
CA LEU A 117 -3.38 -11.13 -3.81
C LEU A 117 -2.33 -11.77 -4.71
N GLU A 118 -1.66 -10.97 -5.53
CA GLU A 118 -0.63 -11.46 -6.45
C GLU A 118 0.58 -12.03 -5.71
N LEU A 119 0.94 -11.44 -4.56
CA LEU A 119 2.14 -11.81 -3.81
C LEU A 119 1.90 -12.92 -2.79
N TRP A 120 0.79 -12.88 -2.07
CA TRP A 120 0.50 -13.84 -0.99
C TRP A 120 -0.70 -14.75 -1.26
N GLY A 121 -1.53 -14.44 -2.26
CA GLY A 121 -2.78 -15.16 -2.50
C GLY A 121 -3.86 -14.79 -1.49
N GLU A 122 -4.92 -15.56 -1.47
CA GLU A 122 -6.03 -15.35 -0.54
C GLU A 122 -5.73 -15.79 0.89
#